data_c82be801eb69b55789d69ffb1dce2212
#
_entry.id   c82be801eb69b55789d69ffb1dce2212
#
_cell.length_a   1.000
_cell.length_b   1.000
_cell.length_c   1.000
_cell.angle_alpha   90.00
_cell.angle_beta   90.00
_cell.angle_gamma   90.00
#
_symmetry.space_group_name_H-M   'P 1'
#
loop_
_entity.id
_entity.type
_entity.pdbx_description
1 polymer ?
#
loop_
_entity_poly.entity_id
_entity_poly.type
_entity_poly.pdbx_seq_one_letter_code
_entity_poly.pdbx_strand_id
1 'polypeptide(L)'
;MNMKRIYLLYLLLLLQAGHAQDSSQNYILTRTMLKSDTKSYLSKVVYYDGLGRPFQTVNKAIENTNKKGVSLATLQEYDAAGRETKTWLPAVITPDYLAPASFKSSAPASHGNDSRPYQEAVYETSPQNRIVKQYGAGADWHSGHPVATEFMGNSATAQLRCTRYKVTSAGALEASGDYANGTLNVTRTTDEDGNMSYTFMDKIGRTLLERRMNGSEALDTYYVYDNYGNLCYVLPPAINGNISTDNLNLYAYQYNYDGCNRCIRKKLPGTQYIEYVYDNSDRLTFSQDGSQRALSAQNWTYYKYDQLNRLTEQGLCTNKVTTSGTTVHIMNYYDSYSFIGTQGFTGSNFSTDTSGYGKGALTGQMVAGINGNPVWKAFYYDIRGREVKRVESN
;
A
#
# COMPACT_ATOMS: atom_id res chain seq x y z
N MET A 1 9.17 37.53 -9.73
CA MET A 1 10.27 36.82 -10.42
C MET A 1 9.67 36.01 -11.55
N ASN A 2 10.10 36.26 -12.75
CA ASN A 2 9.39 36.12 -14.02
C ASN A 2 9.00 34.67 -14.42
N MET A 3 7.70 34.42 -14.54
CA MET A 3 7.09 33.21 -15.15
C MET A 3 7.55 32.94 -16.61
N LYS A 4 8.14 33.91 -17.29
CA LYS A 4 8.64 33.78 -18.68
C LYS A 4 9.89 32.90 -18.83
N ARG A 5 10.60 32.56 -17.75
CA ARG A 5 11.81 31.69 -17.83
C ARG A 5 11.51 30.19 -17.76
N ILE A 6 10.31 29.80 -17.31
CA ILE A 6 9.92 28.39 -17.20
C ILE A 6 9.47 27.84 -18.57
N TYR A 7 8.85 28.66 -19.42
CA TYR A 7 8.46 28.24 -20.77
C TYR A 7 9.60 28.13 -21.77
N LEU A 8 10.73 28.83 -21.52
CA LEU A 8 11.90 28.76 -22.40
C LEU A 8 12.71 27.47 -22.18
N LEU A 9 12.61 26.85 -21.00
CA LEU A 9 13.28 25.57 -20.72
C LEU A 9 12.56 24.36 -21.36
N TYR A 10 11.25 24.46 -21.61
CA TYR A 10 10.47 23.43 -22.30
C TYR A 10 10.64 23.47 -23.83
N LEU A 11 10.96 24.60 -24.39
CA LEU A 11 11.09 24.77 -25.85
C LEU A 11 12.54 24.46 -26.35
N LEU A 12 13.53 24.47 -25.47
CA LEU A 12 14.94 24.15 -25.86
C LEU A 12 15.26 22.65 -25.85
N LEU A 13 14.30 21.80 -25.42
CA LEU A 13 14.46 20.33 -25.40
C LEU A 13 14.03 19.65 -26.70
N LEU A 14 13.66 20.40 -27.73
CA LEU A 14 13.13 19.88 -29.01
C LEU A 14 14.15 19.82 -30.16
N LEU A 15 15.44 20.16 -29.93
CA LEU A 15 16.45 20.14 -30.98
C LEU A 15 17.73 19.43 -30.53
N GLN A 16 17.65 18.13 -30.29
CA GLN A 16 18.79 17.23 -30.52
C GLN A 16 18.30 16.02 -31.33
N ALA A 17 18.60 16.10 -32.60
CA ALA A 17 18.53 15.01 -33.56
C ALA A 17 19.39 13.85 -33.08
N GLY A 18 18.84 12.66 -33.13
CA GLY A 18 19.71 11.53 -33.06
C GLY A 18 19.04 10.29 -32.48
N HIS A 19 18.67 9.44 -33.30
CA HIS A 19 18.36 8.00 -33.23
C HIS A 19 16.92 7.72 -33.62
N ALA A 20 16.82 6.99 -34.73
CA ALA A 20 15.62 6.73 -35.48
C ALA A 20 14.55 6.04 -34.66
N GLN A 21 13.70 6.83 -34.03
CA GLN A 21 12.34 6.43 -33.70
C GLN A 21 11.57 6.47 -35.01
N ASP A 22 10.68 5.51 -35.20
CA ASP A 22 9.83 5.52 -36.37
C ASP A 22 8.90 6.74 -36.29
N SER A 23 9.22 7.77 -37.06
CA SER A 23 8.46 9.03 -37.12
C SER A 23 7.06 8.84 -37.73
N SER A 24 6.74 7.68 -38.25
CA SER A 24 5.41 7.32 -38.74
C SER A 24 4.45 6.91 -37.63
N GLN A 25 4.92 6.70 -36.41
CA GLN A 25 4.12 6.29 -35.27
C GLN A 25 3.96 7.42 -34.25
N ASN A 26 2.81 7.48 -33.59
CA ASN A 26 2.61 8.37 -32.43
C ASN A 26 3.38 7.83 -31.23
N TYR A 27 4.24 8.62 -30.62
CA TYR A 27 4.99 8.17 -29.45
C TYR A 27 5.28 9.29 -28.45
N ILE A 28 5.54 8.89 -27.20
CA ILE A 28 6.10 9.75 -26.12
C ILE A 28 7.46 9.20 -25.72
N LEU A 29 8.49 10.04 -25.82
CA LEU A 29 9.83 9.75 -25.30
C LEU A 29 10.02 10.39 -23.93
N THR A 30 10.30 9.56 -22.93
CA THR A 30 10.67 10.00 -21.58
C THR A 30 12.13 9.73 -21.32
N ARG A 31 12.89 10.74 -20.86
CA ARG A 31 14.27 10.60 -20.42
C ARG A 31 14.37 10.88 -18.93
N THR A 32 14.86 9.91 -18.17
CA THR A 32 15.11 10.04 -16.74
C THR A 32 16.59 10.18 -16.50
N MET A 33 17.03 11.35 -16.01
CA MET A 33 18.44 11.61 -15.73
C MET A 33 18.90 10.78 -14.54
N LEU A 34 20.04 10.10 -14.69
CA LEU A 34 20.66 9.29 -13.64
C LEU A 34 21.70 10.07 -12.83
N LYS A 35 22.27 11.11 -13.44
CA LYS A 35 23.28 11.99 -12.83
C LYS A 35 23.05 13.42 -13.26
N SER A 36 23.66 14.37 -12.56
CA SER A 36 23.60 15.80 -12.89
C SER A 36 24.42 16.19 -14.12
N ASP A 37 25.19 15.27 -14.72
CA ASP A 37 26.07 15.48 -15.85
C ASP A 37 25.40 15.63 -17.22
N THR A 38 24.06 15.52 -17.26
CA THR A 38 23.18 15.56 -18.45
C THR A 38 23.49 14.52 -19.55
N LYS A 39 24.45 13.61 -19.30
CA LYS A 39 24.91 12.59 -20.28
C LYS A 39 24.43 11.18 -19.93
N SER A 40 24.04 10.94 -18.69
CA SER A 40 23.57 9.64 -18.21
C SER A 40 22.07 9.68 -17.97
N TYR A 41 21.29 9.00 -18.82
CA TYR A 41 19.84 8.92 -18.69
C TYR A 41 19.30 7.58 -19.14
N LEU A 42 18.14 7.22 -18.59
CA LEU A 42 17.30 6.12 -19.07
C LEU A 42 16.26 6.69 -20.04
N SER A 43 16.12 6.06 -21.21
CA SER A 43 15.12 6.43 -22.20
C SER A 43 14.03 5.38 -22.26
N LYS A 44 12.78 5.82 -22.16
CA LYS A 44 11.58 5.02 -22.36
C LYS A 44 10.76 5.64 -23.49
N VAL A 45 10.41 4.83 -24.49
CA VAL A 45 9.50 5.22 -25.58
C VAL A 45 8.20 4.44 -25.44
N VAL A 46 7.08 5.13 -25.47
CA VAL A 46 5.75 4.51 -25.50
C VAL A 46 5.09 4.89 -26.83
N TYR A 47 4.74 3.88 -27.63
CA TYR A 47 4.04 4.05 -28.89
C TYR A 47 2.55 3.87 -28.70
N TYR A 48 1.77 4.70 -29.39
CA TYR A 48 0.32 4.78 -29.28
C TYR A 48 -0.36 4.47 -30.60
N ASP A 49 -1.47 3.76 -30.55
CA ASP A 49 -2.33 3.52 -31.70
C ASP A 49 -3.15 4.76 -32.11
N GLY A 50 -3.95 4.64 -33.17
CA GLY A 50 -4.80 5.74 -33.66
C GLY A 50 -5.90 6.19 -32.69
N LEU A 51 -6.16 5.43 -31.61
CA LEU A 51 -7.11 5.79 -30.54
C LEU A 51 -6.40 6.32 -29.30
N GLY A 52 -5.07 6.51 -29.33
CA GLY A 52 -4.27 6.99 -28.22
C GLY A 52 -4.00 5.95 -27.13
N ARG A 53 -4.16 4.64 -27.41
CA ARG A 53 -3.85 3.56 -26.46
C ARG A 53 -2.39 3.14 -26.63
N PRO A 54 -1.64 2.92 -25.53
CA PRO A 54 -0.26 2.47 -25.59
C PRO A 54 -0.23 1.00 -26.08
N PHE A 55 0.46 0.71 -27.17
CA PHE A 55 0.56 -0.66 -27.68
C PHE A 55 1.97 -1.22 -27.61
N GLN A 56 3.02 -0.39 -27.64
CA GLN A 56 4.38 -0.87 -27.47
C GLN A 56 5.16 0.06 -26.55
N THR A 57 5.87 -0.51 -25.61
CA THR A 57 6.81 0.23 -24.73
C THR A 57 8.21 -0.28 -24.96
N VAL A 58 9.16 0.62 -25.23
CA VAL A 58 10.58 0.32 -25.44
C VAL A 58 11.40 1.00 -24.37
N ASN A 59 12.09 0.22 -23.56
CA ASN A 59 13.13 0.69 -22.65
C ASN A 59 14.47 0.59 -23.37
N LYS A 60 15.06 1.72 -23.69
CA LYS A 60 16.37 1.79 -24.34
C LYS A 60 17.47 1.50 -23.35
N ALA A 61 18.47 0.79 -23.78
CA ALA A 61 19.66 0.56 -22.96
C ALA A 61 20.34 1.90 -22.62
N ILE A 62 21.03 1.93 -21.47
CA ILE A 62 21.86 3.07 -21.08
C ILE A 62 22.92 3.24 -22.17
N GLU A 63 22.87 4.35 -22.90
CA GLU A 63 23.90 4.69 -23.86
C GLU A 63 25.19 5.00 -23.09
N ASN A 64 26.10 4.05 -23.07
CA ASN A 64 27.49 4.28 -22.73
C ASN A 64 28.26 4.49 -24.04
N THR A 65 29.14 5.48 -24.10
CA THR A 65 29.85 5.97 -25.28
C THR A 65 30.55 4.89 -26.12
N ASN A 66 30.65 3.64 -25.66
CA ASN A 66 31.37 2.54 -26.31
C ASN A 66 30.62 1.24 -26.54
N LYS A 67 29.31 1.12 -26.18
CA LYS A 67 28.51 -0.08 -26.50
C LYS A 67 27.08 0.35 -26.87
N LYS A 68 26.64 -0.01 -28.07
CA LYS A 68 25.20 -0.04 -28.39
C LYS A 68 24.54 -1.04 -27.46
N GLY A 69 23.83 -0.55 -26.46
CA GLY A 69 23.02 -1.38 -25.60
C GLY A 69 21.81 -1.96 -26.36
N VAL A 70 21.30 -3.08 -25.90
CA VAL A 70 20.08 -3.69 -26.43
C VAL A 70 18.86 -3.00 -25.84
N SER A 71 17.83 -2.73 -26.65
CA SER A 71 16.53 -2.26 -26.20
C SER A 71 15.63 -3.41 -25.83
N LEU A 72 14.81 -3.23 -24.80
CA LEU A 72 13.77 -4.18 -24.37
C LEU A 72 12.40 -3.60 -24.73
N ALA A 73 11.62 -4.31 -25.51
CA ALA A 73 10.25 -3.92 -25.86
C ALA A 73 9.22 -4.85 -25.23
N THR A 74 8.08 -4.30 -24.87
CA THR A 74 6.84 -5.02 -24.51
C THR A 74 5.75 -4.63 -25.50
N LEU A 75 4.77 -5.53 -25.71
CA LEU A 75 3.63 -5.27 -26.59
C LEU A 75 2.33 -5.55 -25.85
N GLN A 76 1.34 -4.67 -26.03
CA GLN A 76 -0.05 -4.84 -25.57
C GLN A 76 -0.94 -5.05 -26.78
N GLU A 77 -1.86 -6.02 -26.70
CA GLU A 77 -2.88 -6.26 -27.71
C GLU A 77 -4.27 -5.96 -27.15
N TYR A 78 -5.10 -5.34 -27.99
CA TYR A 78 -6.46 -4.95 -27.62
C TYR A 78 -7.48 -5.69 -28.48
N ASP A 79 -8.64 -6.01 -27.90
CA ASP A 79 -9.79 -6.51 -28.66
C ASP A 79 -10.57 -5.37 -29.35
N ALA A 80 -11.63 -5.75 -30.08
CA ALA A 80 -12.48 -4.80 -30.77
C ALA A 80 -13.22 -3.83 -29.85
N ALA A 81 -13.41 -4.19 -28.57
CA ALA A 81 -14.00 -3.33 -27.55
C ALA A 81 -12.95 -2.42 -26.87
N GLY A 82 -11.68 -2.50 -27.25
CA GLY A 82 -10.61 -1.70 -26.70
C GLY A 82 -10.04 -2.22 -25.36
N ARG A 83 -10.35 -3.44 -24.97
CA ARG A 83 -9.85 -4.07 -23.74
C ARG A 83 -8.51 -4.74 -24.01
N GLU A 84 -7.57 -4.63 -23.08
CA GLU A 84 -6.26 -5.26 -23.17
C GLU A 84 -6.39 -6.78 -22.98
N THR A 85 -6.10 -7.55 -24.03
CA THR A 85 -6.24 -9.01 -24.02
C THR A 85 -4.93 -9.74 -23.84
N LYS A 86 -3.82 -9.17 -24.36
CA LYS A 86 -2.49 -9.79 -24.24
C LYS A 86 -1.44 -8.76 -23.89
N THR A 87 -0.59 -9.14 -22.94
CA THR A 87 0.61 -8.38 -22.55
C THR A 87 1.82 -9.28 -22.76
N TRP A 88 2.64 -8.92 -23.74
CA TRP A 88 3.84 -9.67 -24.09
C TRP A 88 4.98 -9.36 -23.11
N LEU A 89 5.75 -10.37 -22.75
CA LEU A 89 6.94 -10.22 -21.93
C LEU A 89 7.99 -9.36 -22.65
N PRO A 90 8.89 -8.70 -21.90
CA PRO A 90 9.95 -7.90 -22.50
C PRO A 90 10.85 -8.74 -23.40
N ALA A 91 10.94 -8.39 -24.66
CA ALA A 91 11.82 -9.07 -25.63
C ALA A 91 12.92 -8.12 -26.11
N VAL A 92 14.07 -8.69 -26.46
CA VAL A 92 15.21 -7.94 -27.03
C VAL A 92 14.88 -7.53 -28.45
N ILE A 93 15.02 -6.23 -28.74
CA ILE A 93 14.89 -5.70 -30.09
C ILE A 93 16.13 -4.88 -30.47
N THR A 94 16.51 -4.90 -31.74
CA THR A 94 17.63 -4.12 -32.24
C THR A 94 17.22 -2.72 -32.70
N PRO A 95 16.09 -2.52 -33.41
CA PRO A 95 15.59 -1.19 -33.71
C PRO A 95 14.86 -0.60 -32.50
N ASP A 96 14.68 0.71 -32.48
CA ASP A 96 13.95 1.40 -31.42
C ASP A 96 12.41 1.24 -31.51
N TYR A 97 11.93 0.67 -32.58
CA TYR A 97 10.54 0.28 -32.85
C TYR A 97 10.53 -1.00 -33.66
N LEU A 98 9.60 -1.88 -33.35
CA LEU A 98 9.35 -3.09 -34.13
C LEU A 98 7.85 -3.24 -34.35
N ALA A 99 7.45 -3.33 -35.63
CA ALA A 99 6.03 -3.53 -35.97
C ALA A 99 5.43 -4.71 -35.17
N PRO A 100 4.17 -4.64 -34.69
CA PRO A 100 3.59 -5.67 -33.81
C PRO A 100 3.72 -7.10 -34.37
N ALA A 101 3.53 -7.30 -35.66
CA ALA A 101 3.67 -8.63 -36.30
C ALA A 101 5.11 -9.16 -36.21
N SER A 102 6.10 -8.29 -36.45
CA SER A 102 7.52 -8.64 -36.37
C SER A 102 7.95 -8.87 -34.92
N PHE A 103 7.44 -8.07 -33.97
CA PHE A 103 7.67 -8.28 -32.54
C PHE A 103 7.17 -9.66 -32.12
N LYS A 104 5.92 -10.01 -32.45
CA LYS A 104 5.32 -11.30 -32.10
C LYS A 104 6.08 -12.51 -32.66
N SER A 105 6.65 -12.38 -33.84
CA SER A 105 7.46 -13.46 -34.45
C SER A 105 8.86 -13.59 -33.85
N SER A 106 9.45 -12.49 -33.30
CA SER A 106 10.80 -12.48 -32.73
C SER A 106 10.84 -12.68 -31.23
N ALA A 107 9.78 -12.32 -30.52
CA ALA A 107 9.71 -12.38 -29.05
C ALA A 107 10.00 -13.78 -28.47
N PRO A 108 9.55 -14.90 -29.06
CA PRO A 108 9.86 -16.25 -28.60
C PRO A 108 11.36 -16.50 -28.41
N ALA A 109 12.21 -15.97 -29.28
CA ALA A 109 13.66 -16.16 -29.22
C ALA A 109 14.28 -15.58 -27.93
N SER A 110 13.66 -14.58 -27.33
CA SER A 110 14.08 -14.00 -26.04
C SER A 110 13.65 -14.84 -24.84
N HIS A 111 12.80 -15.86 -25.04
CA HIS A 111 12.17 -16.67 -23.99
C HIS A 111 12.29 -18.18 -24.28
N GLY A 112 13.46 -18.63 -24.68
CA GLY A 112 13.73 -20.06 -24.93
C GLY A 112 12.92 -20.67 -26.08
N ASN A 113 12.43 -19.85 -27.00
CA ASN A 113 11.52 -20.20 -28.11
C ASN A 113 10.12 -20.66 -27.64
N ASP A 114 9.70 -20.24 -26.46
CA ASP A 114 8.33 -20.43 -26.03
C ASP A 114 7.35 -19.73 -26.99
N SER A 115 6.33 -20.46 -27.45
CA SER A 115 5.34 -19.95 -28.40
C SER A 115 4.36 -18.95 -27.81
N ARG A 116 4.31 -18.81 -26.47
CA ARG A 116 3.39 -17.93 -25.73
C ARG A 116 4.10 -17.07 -24.68
N PRO A 117 5.09 -16.25 -25.04
CA PRO A 117 5.76 -15.36 -24.10
C PRO A 117 4.87 -14.14 -23.78
N TYR A 118 3.61 -14.37 -23.40
CA TYR A 118 2.64 -13.32 -23.07
C TYR A 118 1.59 -13.82 -22.07
N GLN A 119 1.09 -12.91 -21.27
CA GLN A 119 -0.10 -13.10 -20.45
C GLN A 119 -1.34 -12.84 -21.29
N GLU A 120 -2.44 -13.54 -20.99
CA GLU A 120 -3.72 -13.38 -21.71
C GLU A 120 -4.89 -13.24 -20.74
N ALA A 121 -5.72 -12.21 -20.94
CA ALA A 121 -6.96 -11.97 -20.24
C ALA A 121 -8.17 -12.28 -21.13
N VAL A 122 -9.11 -13.08 -20.61
CA VAL A 122 -10.39 -13.37 -21.24
C VAL A 122 -11.49 -12.64 -20.47
N TYR A 123 -12.28 -11.86 -21.19
CA TYR A 123 -13.35 -11.08 -20.63
C TYR A 123 -14.71 -11.76 -20.80
N GLU A 124 -15.62 -11.50 -19.87
CA GLU A 124 -17.02 -11.87 -20.06
C GLU A 124 -17.66 -11.10 -21.25
N THR A 125 -18.80 -11.60 -21.70
CA THR A 125 -19.55 -10.97 -22.82
C THR A 125 -20.44 -9.81 -22.35
N SER A 126 -20.56 -9.58 -21.05
CA SER A 126 -21.39 -8.51 -20.50
C SER A 126 -20.71 -7.13 -20.62
N PRO A 127 -21.49 -6.02 -20.55
CA PRO A 127 -20.94 -4.66 -20.58
C PRO A 127 -20.07 -4.32 -19.36
N GLN A 128 -20.04 -5.15 -18.32
CA GLN A 128 -19.24 -4.91 -17.12
C GLN A 128 -17.74 -5.11 -17.37
N ASN A 129 -17.36 -5.76 -18.47
CA ASN A 129 -15.97 -5.96 -18.91
C ASN A 129 -15.07 -6.62 -17.84
N ARG A 130 -15.64 -7.55 -17.05
CA ARG A 130 -14.88 -8.27 -16.03
C ARG A 130 -14.02 -9.36 -16.64
N ILE A 131 -12.81 -9.54 -16.12
CA ILE A 131 -11.94 -10.66 -16.49
C ILE A 131 -12.49 -11.94 -15.86
N VAL A 132 -12.74 -12.97 -16.66
CA VAL A 132 -13.23 -14.29 -16.22
C VAL A 132 -12.15 -15.36 -16.25
N LYS A 133 -11.09 -15.17 -17.08
CA LYS A 133 -9.89 -16.02 -17.04
C LYS A 133 -8.67 -15.17 -17.30
N GLN A 134 -7.60 -15.47 -16.58
CA GLN A 134 -6.29 -14.88 -16.79
C GLN A 134 -5.26 -16.00 -16.89
N TYR A 135 -4.49 -16.00 -17.97
CA TYR A 135 -3.42 -16.96 -18.19
C TYR A 135 -2.07 -16.30 -17.99
N GLY A 136 -1.17 -16.96 -17.28
CA GLY A 136 0.24 -16.59 -17.19
C GLY A 136 0.96 -16.76 -18.53
N ALA A 137 2.17 -16.22 -18.62
CA ALA A 137 3.02 -16.42 -19.79
C ALA A 137 3.60 -17.85 -19.80
N GLY A 138 3.77 -18.42 -20.99
CA GLY A 138 4.32 -19.74 -21.22
C GLY A 138 3.31 -20.71 -21.84
N ALA A 139 3.74 -21.47 -22.85
CA ALA A 139 2.87 -22.39 -23.57
C ALA A 139 2.43 -23.56 -22.68
N ASP A 140 3.35 -24.13 -21.91
CA ASP A 140 3.07 -25.24 -21.00
C ASP A 140 2.11 -24.82 -19.89
N TRP A 141 2.29 -23.61 -19.36
CA TRP A 141 1.46 -23.06 -18.30
C TRP A 141 0.05 -22.68 -18.74
N HIS A 142 -0.10 -22.27 -19.99
CA HIS A 142 -1.42 -21.90 -20.55
C HIS A 142 -2.39 -23.09 -20.58
N SER A 143 -1.91 -24.31 -20.81
CA SER A 143 -2.74 -25.49 -20.97
C SER A 143 -3.33 -25.95 -19.64
N GLY A 144 -4.54 -25.48 -19.33
CA GLY A 144 -5.30 -25.94 -18.16
C GLY A 144 -5.05 -25.18 -16.84
N HIS A 145 -4.23 -24.14 -16.86
CA HIS A 145 -3.84 -23.37 -15.65
C HIS A 145 -4.24 -21.89 -15.68
N PRO A 146 -5.51 -21.50 -15.98
CA PRO A 146 -5.94 -20.13 -15.82
C PRO A 146 -6.29 -19.84 -14.36
N VAL A 147 -6.04 -18.61 -13.92
CA VAL A 147 -6.83 -18.06 -12.81
C VAL A 147 -8.23 -17.78 -13.35
N ALA A 148 -9.23 -18.53 -12.85
CA ALA A 148 -10.63 -18.37 -13.27
C ALA A 148 -11.43 -17.61 -12.22
N THR A 149 -12.23 -16.64 -12.64
CA THR A 149 -13.09 -15.83 -11.76
C THR A 149 -14.54 -15.98 -12.19
N GLU A 150 -15.42 -16.31 -11.24
CA GLU A 150 -16.85 -16.42 -11.45
C GLU A 150 -17.59 -15.48 -10.50
N PHE A 151 -18.67 -14.87 -11.01
CA PHE A 151 -19.48 -13.91 -10.27
C PHE A 151 -20.88 -14.49 -10.08
N MET A 152 -21.36 -14.56 -8.84
CA MET A 152 -22.62 -15.21 -8.49
C MET A 152 -23.26 -14.57 -7.26
N GLY A 153 -24.43 -15.00 -6.88
CA GLY A 153 -25.07 -14.67 -5.59
C GLY A 153 -24.83 -15.76 -4.56
N ASN A 154 -24.94 -15.40 -3.27
CA ASN A 154 -24.96 -16.39 -2.21
C ASN A 154 -26.22 -17.27 -2.29
N SER A 155 -26.13 -18.50 -1.79
CA SER A 155 -27.24 -19.46 -1.74
C SER A 155 -27.14 -20.37 -0.50
N ALA A 156 -28.13 -21.22 -0.32
CA ALA A 156 -28.15 -22.19 0.78
C ALA A 156 -27.22 -23.40 0.57
N THR A 157 -26.56 -23.53 -0.60
CA THR A 157 -25.56 -24.59 -0.83
C THR A 157 -24.34 -24.39 0.04
N ALA A 158 -23.66 -25.47 0.44
CA ALA A 158 -22.56 -25.43 1.40
C ALA A 158 -21.47 -24.40 1.04
N GLN A 159 -21.06 -24.34 -0.25
CA GLN A 159 -20.00 -23.43 -0.71
C GLN A 159 -20.46 -21.96 -0.76
N LEU A 160 -21.75 -21.69 -0.96
CA LEU A 160 -22.30 -20.35 -1.15
C LEU A 160 -23.11 -19.84 0.05
N ARG A 161 -23.17 -20.62 1.14
CA ARG A 161 -23.83 -20.24 2.39
C ARG A 161 -22.93 -19.27 3.16
N CYS A 162 -23.52 -18.22 3.70
CA CYS A 162 -22.85 -17.24 4.54
C CYS A 162 -23.66 -17.00 5.82
N THR A 163 -23.06 -17.31 6.97
CA THR A 163 -23.67 -17.03 8.27
C THR A 163 -23.70 -15.54 8.53
N ARG A 164 -24.82 -15.03 9.02
CA ARG A 164 -25.00 -13.63 9.35
C ARG A 164 -24.64 -13.38 10.81
N TYR A 165 -23.46 -12.78 11.01
CA TYR A 165 -23.07 -12.24 12.30
C TYR A 165 -23.46 -10.76 12.40
N LYS A 166 -23.81 -10.32 13.61
CA LYS A 166 -24.12 -8.91 13.92
C LYS A 166 -23.54 -8.52 15.28
N VAL A 167 -23.36 -7.24 15.48
CA VAL A 167 -22.97 -6.65 16.76
C VAL A 167 -24.22 -6.05 17.40
N THR A 168 -24.48 -6.41 18.64
CA THR A 168 -25.59 -5.83 19.42
C THR A 168 -25.28 -4.40 19.85
N SER A 169 -26.27 -3.67 20.34
CA SER A 169 -26.09 -2.34 20.92
C SER A 169 -25.14 -2.35 22.15
N ALA A 170 -25.00 -3.48 22.81
CA ALA A 170 -24.05 -3.69 23.90
C ALA A 170 -22.62 -4.06 23.44
N GLY A 171 -22.38 -4.16 22.11
CA GLY A 171 -21.11 -4.54 21.54
C GLY A 171 -20.83 -6.04 21.49
N ALA A 172 -21.81 -6.88 21.85
CA ALA A 172 -21.65 -8.34 21.82
C ALA A 172 -21.86 -8.89 20.39
N LEU A 173 -21.15 -9.97 20.08
CA LEU A 173 -21.30 -10.70 18.82
C LEU A 173 -22.45 -11.72 18.93
N GLU A 174 -23.30 -11.74 17.91
CA GLU A 174 -24.39 -12.71 17.78
C GLU A 174 -24.43 -13.31 16.36
N ALA A 175 -24.76 -14.60 16.27
CA ALA A 175 -25.13 -15.24 15.01
C ALA A 175 -26.67 -15.16 14.84
N SER A 176 -27.13 -14.67 13.68
CA SER A 176 -28.56 -14.46 13.40
C SER A 176 -29.04 -15.23 12.16
N GLY A 177 -28.66 -16.52 12.07
CA GLY A 177 -28.96 -17.36 10.90
C GLY A 177 -28.05 -17.09 9.73
N ASP A 178 -28.51 -17.32 8.52
CA ASP A 178 -27.75 -17.09 7.28
C ASP A 178 -28.31 -15.89 6.51
N TYR A 179 -27.47 -15.33 5.63
CA TYR A 179 -27.93 -14.34 4.66
C TYR A 179 -28.92 -14.97 3.67
N ALA A 180 -30.01 -14.28 3.37
CA ALA A 180 -30.98 -14.73 2.36
C ALA A 180 -30.30 -14.89 0.98
N ASN A 181 -30.77 -15.86 0.19
CA ASN A 181 -30.23 -16.16 -1.13
C ASN A 181 -30.23 -14.92 -2.05
N GLY A 182 -29.15 -14.71 -2.77
CA GLY A 182 -28.99 -13.61 -3.73
C GLY A 182 -28.86 -12.21 -3.11
N THR A 183 -28.66 -12.11 -1.79
CA THR A 183 -28.47 -10.81 -1.12
C THR A 183 -27.03 -10.34 -1.08
N LEU A 184 -26.08 -11.27 -1.27
CA LEU A 184 -24.64 -10.97 -1.32
C LEU A 184 -24.08 -11.23 -2.72
N ASN A 185 -23.10 -10.40 -3.11
CA ASN A 185 -22.27 -10.66 -4.27
C ASN A 185 -21.15 -11.63 -3.87
N VAL A 186 -21.02 -12.73 -4.60
CA VAL A 186 -19.98 -13.72 -4.36
C VAL A 186 -19.06 -13.80 -5.58
N THR A 187 -17.77 -13.67 -5.33
CA THR A 187 -16.74 -13.90 -6.32
C THR A 187 -16.01 -15.20 -5.98
N ARG A 188 -16.06 -16.19 -6.87
CA ARG A 188 -15.24 -17.40 -6.78
C ARG A 188 -13.99 -17.20 -7.62
N THR A 189 -12.83 -17.43 -7.05
CA THR A 189 -11.56 -17.49 -7.76
C THR A 189 -10.99 -18.90 -7.66
N THR A 190 -10.62 -19.47 -8.81
CA THR A 190 -9.87 -20.72 -8.88
C THR A 190 -8.48 -20.36 -9.38
N ASP A 191 -7.45 -20.69 -8.61
CA ASP A 191 -6.07 -20.41 -8.98
C ASP A 191 -5.55 -21.43 -10.03
N GLU A 192 -4.31 -21.29 -10.45
CA GLU A 192 -3.66 -22.10 -11.46
C GLU A 192 -3.54 -23.58 -11.04
N ASP A 193 -3.52 -23.87 -9.75
CA ASP A 193 -3.43 -25.22 -9.17
C ASP A 193 -4.82 -25.82 -8.89
N GLY A 194 -5.89 -25.08 -9.17
CA GLY A 194 -7.27 -25.51 -8.96
C GLY A 194 -7.80 -25.26 -7.54
N ASN A 195 -7.07 -24.53 -6.67
CA ASN A 195 -7.57 -24.17 -5.36
C ASN A 195 -8.65 -23.09 -5.47
N MET A 196 -9.72 -23.27 -4.74
CA MET A 196 -10.88 -22.38 -4.79
C MET A 196 -10.94 -21.47 -3.58
N SER A 197 -11.24 -20.21 -3.82
CA SER A 197 -11.56 -19.22 -2.81
C SER A 197 -12.85 -18.48 -3.18
N TYR A 198 -13.57 -17.99 -2.16
CA TYR A 198 -14.81 -17.24 -2.32
C TYR A 198 -14.74 -15.97 -1.48
N THR A 199 -15.10 -14.85 -2.07
CA THR A 199 -15.29 -13.58 -1.36
C THR A 199 -16.74 -13.18 -1.41
N PHE A 200 -17.35 -13.01 -0.25
CA PHE A 200 -18.75 -12.59 -0.11
C PHE A 200 -18.79 -11.12 0.28
N MET A 201 -19.46 -10.31 -0.53
CA MET A 201 -19.59 -8.87 -0.29
C MET A 201 -21.07 -8.47 -0.21
N ASP A 202 -21.34 -7.50 0.63
CA ASP A 202 -22.65 -6.88 0.67
C ASP A 202 -22.86 -5.89 -0.52
N LYS A 203 -24.05 -5.27 -0.57
CA LYS A 203 -24.42 -4.35 -1.66
C LYS A 203 -23.62 -3.04 -1.69
N ILE A 204 -22.96 -2.70 -0.59
CA ILE A 204 -22.10 -1.51 -0.51
C ILE A 204 -20.61 -1.83 -0.66
N GLY A 205 -20.28 -3.10 -0.97
CA GLY A 205 -18.92 -3.55 -1.28
C GLY A 205 -18.07 -3.95 -0.07
N ARG A 206 -18.66 -4.11 1.14
CA ARG A 206 -17.91 -4.61 2.29
C ARG A 206 -17.76 -6.12 2.20
N THR A 207 -16.57 -6.63 2.40
CA THR A 207 -16.33 -8.07 2.55
C THR A 207 -16.89 -8.56 3.88
N LEU A 208 -17.72 -9.58 3.84
CA LEU A 208 -18.34 -10.20 5.01
C LEU A 208 -17.75 -11.58 5.31
N LEU A 209 -17.33 -12.31 4.28
CA LEU A 209 -16.72 -13.62 4.40
C LEU A 209 -15.68 -13.83 3.30
N GLU A 210 -14.51 -14.28 3.70
CA GLU A 210 -13.53 -14.91 2.82
C GLU A 210 -13.47 -16.39 3.17
N ARG A 211 -13.76 -17.23 2.18
CA ARG A 211 -13.71 -18.69 2.30
C ARG A 211 -12.60 -19.24 1.42
N ARG A 212 -11.68 -19.98 1.99
CA ARG A 212 -10.69 -20.77 1.25
C ARG A 212 -11.04 -22.23 1.37
N MET A 213 -10.95 -22.97 0.27
CA MET A 213 -11.22 -24.40 0.27
C MET A 213 -9.91 -25.17 0.44
N ASN A 214 -9.90 -26.11 1.39
CA ASN A 214 -8.86 -27.13 1.54
C ASN A 214 -9.50 -28.48 1.21
N GLY A 215 -9.48 -28.87 -0.06
CA GLY A 215 -10.31 -29.97 -0.56
C GLY A 215 -11.78 -29.65 -0.40
N SER A 216 -12.49 -30.43 0.43
CA SER A 216 -13.92 -30.22 0.76
C SER A 216 -14.15 -29.34 2.00
N GLU A 217 -13.11 -29.05 2.76
CA GLU A 217 -13.18 -28.26 3.99
C GLU A 217 -13.18 -26.76 3.67
N ALA A 218 -14.10 -26.00 4.28
CA ALA A 218 -14.19 -24.57 4.18
C ALA A 218 -13.46 -23.90 5.35
N LEU A 219 -12.45 -23.09 5.03
CA LEU A 219 -11.71 -22.27 5.98
C LEU A 219 -12.21 -20.83 5.89
N ASP A 220 -13.12 -20.47 6.79
CA ASP A 220 -13.88 -19.23 6.77
C ASP A 220 -13.27 -18.15 7.64
N THR A 221 -13.07 -16.96 7.07
CA THR A 221 -12.75 -15.74 7.81
C THR A 221 -13.90 -14.75 7.65
N TYR A 222 -14.61 -14.47 8.75
CA TYR A 222 -15.72 -13.51 8.75
C TYR A 222 -15.27 -12.14 9.23
N TYR A 223 -15.83 -11.10 8.58
CA TYR A 223 -15.68 -9.70 8.93
C TYR A 223 -17.04 -9.16 9.38
N VAL A 224 -17.10 -8.72 10.63
CA VAL A 224 -18.39 -8.31 11.24
C VAL A 224 -18.33 -6.81 11.53
N TYR A 225 -19.32 -6.10 11.01
CA TYR A 225 -19.42 -4.65 11.11
C TYR A 225 -20.59 -4.23 12.00
N ASP A 226 -20.46 -3.09 12.65
CA ASP A 226 -21.58 -2.43 13.31
C ASP A 226 -22.49 -1.70 12.31
N ASN A 227 -23.54 -1.07 12.84
CA ASN A 227 -24.48 -0.31 12.02
C ASN A 227 -23.91 0.97 11.39
N TYR A 228 -22.76 1.43 11.85
CA TYR A 228 -22.03 2.58 11.31
C TYR A 228 -21.00 2.18 10.24
N GLY A 229 -20.80 0.88 10.05
CA GLY A 229 -19.84 0.33 9.10
C GLY A 229 -18.44 0.13 9.67
N ASN A 230 -18.25 0.25 10.97
CA ASN A 230 -16.97 -0.03 11.61
C ASN A 230 -16.76 -1.55 11.74
N LEU A 231 -15.54 -2.02 11.44
CA LEU A 231 -15.16 -3.42 11.60
C LEU A 231 -15.00 -3.74 13.10
N CYS A 232 -15.90 -4.52 13.67
CA CYS A 232 -15.88 -4.86 15.10
C CYS A 232 -15.22 -6.21 15.41
N TYR A 233 -15.35 -7.19 14.50
CA TYR A 233 -14.73 -8.50 14.68
C TYR A 233 -14.15 -9.02 13.36
N VAL A 234 -12.98 -9.70 13.47
CA VAL A 234 -12.51 -10.62 12.43
C VAL A 234 -12.45 -12.00 13.08
N LEU A 235 -13.21 -12.94 12.50
CA LEU A 235 -13.35 -14.30 13.00
C LEU A 235 -12.61 -15.25 12.07
N PRO A 236 -11.39 -15.68 12.41
CA PRO A 236 -10.60 -16.59 11.58
C PRO A 236 -11.18 -18.01 11.60
N PRO A 237 -10.71 -18.93 10.74
CA PRO A 237 -11.22 -20.31 10.66
C PRO A 237 -11.20 -21.07 11.99
N ALA A 238 -10.26 -20.76 12.88
CA ALA A 238 -10.16 -21.37 14.21
C ALA A 238 -11.41 -21.17 15.10
N ILE A 239 -12.24 -20.15 14.81
CA ILE A 239 -13.53 -19.93 15.49
C ILE A 239 -14.51 -21.05 15.17
N ASN A 240 -14.53 -21.54 13.94
CA ASN A 240 -15.39 -22.62 13.46
C ASN A 240 -16.85 -22.55 14.00
N GLY A 241 -17.45 -21.37 13.92
CA GLY A 241 -18.81 -21.09 14.40
C GLY A 241 -19.00 -21.01 15.92
N ASN A 242 -17.99 -21.33 16.73
CA ASN A 242 -18.05 -21.22 18.19
C ASN A 242 -17.66 -19.80 18.65
N ILE A 243 -18.66 -18.96 18.88
CA ILE A 243 -18.49 -17.57 19.31
C ILE A 243 -18.52 -17.39 20.84
N SER A 244 -18.15 -18.42 21.63
CA SER A 244 -17.98 -18.28 23.07
C SER A 244 -16.93 -17.21 23.41
N THR A 245 -17.08 -16.60 24.59
CA THR A 245 -16.12 -15.55 25.05
C THR A 245 -14.68 -16.04 25.04
N ASP A 246 -14.44 -17.30 25.45
CA ASP A 246 -13.09 -17.87 25.48
C ASP A 246 -12.50 -18.04 24.08
N ASN A 247 -13.28 -18.55 23.12
CA ASN A 247 -12.86 -18.67 21.72
C ASN A 247 -12.62 -17.30 21.07
N LEU A 248 -13.52 -16.34 21.31
CA LEU A 248 -13.33 -14.97 20.81
C LEU A 248 -12.07 -14.35 21.40
N ASN A 249 -11.79 -14.58 22.69
CA ASN A 249 -10.58 -14.10 23.34
C ASN A 249 -9.32 -14.73 22.78
N LEU A 250 -9.37 -15.99 22.40
CA LEU A 250 -8.20 -16.75 21.95
C LEU A 250 -7.89 -16.54 20.47
N TYR A 251 -8.92 -16.39 19.62
CA TYR A 251 -8.74 -16.45 18.16
C TYR A 251 -9.21 -15.19 17.43
N ALA A 252 -10.20 -14.40 17.96
CA ALA A 252 -10.77 -13.29 17.22
C ALA A 252 -9.99 -12.00 17.39
N TYR A 253 -9.96 -11.18 16.32
CA TYR A 253 -9.65 -9.76 16.43
C TYR A 253 -10.92 -9.03 16.83
N GLN A 254 -10.83 -8.12 17.79
CA GLN A 254 -11.98 -7.40 18.32
C GLN A 254 -11.67 -5.91 18.39
N TYR A 255 -12.63 -5.08 18.00
CA TYR A 255 -12.52 -3.63 17.99
C TYR A 255 -13.78 -3.01 18.59
N ASN A 256 -13.62 -1.99 19.42
CA ASN A 256 -14.71 -1.19 19.96
C ASN A 256 -14.49 0.27 19.56
N TYR A 257 -15.60 0.95 19.30
CA TYR A 257 -15.58 2.33 18.85
C TYR A 257 -16.43 3.20 19.78
N ASP A 258 -16.09 4.49 19.85
CA ASP A 258 -16.91 5.50 20.52
C ASP A 258 -17.97 6.10 19.58
N GLY A 259 -18.75 7.05 20.10
CA GLY A 259 -19.78 7.75 19.34
C GLY A 259 -19.26 8.62 18.18
N CYS A 260 -17.95 8.86 18.11
CA CYS A 260 -17.27 9.57 17.04
C CYS A 260 -16.61 8.61 16.02
N ASN A 261 -16.89 7.31 16.09
CA ASN A 261 -16.29 6.24 15.28
C ASN A 261 -14.77 6.10 15.47
N ARG A 262 -14.21 6.53 16.60
CA ARG A 262 -12.80 6.33 16.93
C ARG A 262 -12.61 5.01 17.64
N CYS A 263 -11.61 4.21 17.25
CA CYS A 263 -11.30 2.94 17.91
C CYS A 263 -10.78 3.19 19.33
N ILE A 264 -11.57 2.85 20.36
CA ILE A 264 -11.21 3.01 21.78
C ILE A 264 -10.63 1.74 22.39
N ARG A 265 -10.87 0.57 21.80
CA ARG A 265 -10.26 -0.70 22.21
C ARG A 265 -9.97 -1.57 21.01
N LYS A 266 -8.81 -2.20 21.04
CA LYS A 266 -8.37 -3.21 20.06
C LYS A 266 -7.84 -4.42 20.81
N LYS A 267 -8.27 -5.61 20.40
CA LYS A 267 -7.78 -6.87 20.96
C LYS A 267 -7.30 -7.78 19.84
N LEU A 268 -6.08 -8.27 19.96
CA LEU A 268 -5.51 -9.29 19.09
C LEU A 268 -5.78 -10.69 19.68
N PRO A 269 -5.79 -11.74 18.86
CA PRO A 269 -5.92 -13.12 19.31
C PRO A 269 -4.94 -13.46 20.45
N GLY A 270 -5.46 -14.07 21.51
CA GLY A 270 -4.67 -14.55 22.65
C GLY A 270 -4.03 -13.45 23.53
N THR A 271 -4.25 -12.15 23.23
CA THR A 271 -3.66 -11.06 24.00
C THR A 271 -4.71 -10.33 24.84
N GLN A 272 -4.26 -9.49 25.76
CA GLN A 272 -5.12 -8.50 26.41
C GLN A 272 -5.41 -7.34 25.44
N TYR A 273 -6.53 -6.62 25.67
CA TYR A 273 -6.88 -5.47 24.84
C TYR A 273 -5.91 -4.30 25.03
N ILE A 274 -5.77 -3.49 23.99
CA ILE A 274 -5.16 -2.16 24.02
C ILE A 274 -6.28 -1.15 24.13
N GLU A 275 -6.16 -0.19 25.04
CA GLU A 275 -7.11 0.90 25.22
C GLU A 275 -6.53 2.21 24.69
N TYR A 276 -7.38 3.02 24.06
CA TYR A 276 -7.02 4.32 23.49
C TYR A 276 -7.94 5.40 24.05
N VAL A 277 -7.38 6.56 24.36
CA VAL A 277 -8.10 7.73 24.86
C VAL A 277 -7.78 8.93 23.98
N TYR A 278 -8.81 9.62 23.53
CA TYR A 278 -8.70 10.75 22.63
C TYR A 278 -9.15 12.04 23.30
N ASP A 279 -8.60 13.17 22.85
CA ASP A 279 -9.08 14.49 23.22
C ASP A 279 -10.24 14.96 22.31
N ASN A 280 -10.72 16.17 22.56
CA ASN A 280 -11.80 16.79 21.79
C ASN A 280 -11.39 17.20 20.36
N SER A 281 -10.11 17.11 20.02
CA SER A 281 -9.56 17.38 18.69
C SER A 281 -9.21 16.08 17.94
N ASP A 282 -9.76 14.94 18.39
CA ASP A 282 -9.57 13.59 17.83
C ASP A 282 -8.12 13.10 17.89
N ARG A 283 -7.27 13.68 18.74
CA ARG A 283 -5.89 13.25 18.92
C ARG A 283 -5.79 12.21 20.01
N LEU A 284 -4.99 11.16 19.77
CA LEU A 284 -4.69 10.13 20.78
C LEU A 284 -3.87 10.75 21.90
N THR A 285 -4.41 10.80 23.12
CA THR A 285 -3.72 11.35 24.29
C THR A 285 -3.12 10.30 25.21
N PHE A 286 -3.77 9.13 25.30
CA PHE A 286 -3.27 8.01 26.07
C PHE A 286 -3.54 6.68 25.39
N SER A 287 -2.63 5.72 25.61
CA SER A 287 -2.88 4.30 25.30
C SER A 287 -2.35 3.42 26.43
N GLN A 288 -2.97 2.23 26.57
CA GLN A 288 -2.53 1.22 27.52
C GLN A 288 -2.64 -0.16 26.89
N ASP A 289 -1.54 -0.89 26.82
CA ASP A 289 -1.54 -2.28 26.40
C ASP A 289 -1.68 -3.26 27.56
N GLY A 290 -1.74 -4.56 27.25
CA GLY A 290 -1.87 -5.62 28.25
C GLY A 290 -0.66 -5.75 29.17
N SER A 291 0.55 -5.52 28.66
CA SER A 291 1.79 -5.57 29.45
C SER A 291 1.85 -4.44 30.46
N GLN A 292 1.51 -3.22 30.02
CA GLN A 292 1.40 -2.05 30.92
C GLN A 292 0.36 -2.27 32.02
N ARG A 293 -0.77 -2.88 31.67
CA ARG A 293 -1.85 -3.16 32.63
C ARG A 293 -1.46 -4.29 33.60
N ALA A 294 -0.69 -5.29 33.16
CA ALA A 294 -0.18 -6.37 34.00
C ALA A 294 0.85 -5.87 35.02
N LEU A 295 1.68 -4.90 34.65
CA LEU A 295 2.64 -4.25 35.55
C LEU A 295 1.91 -3.33 36.56
N SER A 296 1.00 -2.50 36.06
CA SER A 296 0.16 -1.62 36.88
C SER A 296 -1.00 -1.11 36.03
N ALA A 297 -2.23 -1.22 36.53
CA ALA A 297 -3.41 -0.65 35.88
C ALA A 297 -3.34 0.87 35.70
N GLN A 298 -2.38 1.52 36.37
CA GLN A 298 -2.18 2.97 36.35
C GLN A 298 -1.13 3.40 35.32
N ASN A 299 -0.36 2.48 34.73
CA ASN A 299 0.65 2.80 33.72
C ASN A 299 0.03 3.03 32.35
N TRP A 300 0.34 4.16 31.75
CA TRP A 300 -0.18 4.59 30.46
C TRP A 300 0.95 5.17 29.61
N THR A 301 0.89 4.94 28.29
CA THR A 301 1.64 5.75 27.35
C THR A 301 0.85 7.03 27.09
N TYR A 302 1.49 8.18 27.21
CA TYR A 302 0.88 9.47 26.93
C TYR A 302 1.48 10.11 25.68
N TYR A 303 0.71 11.02 25.06
CA TYR A 303 1.07 11.76 23.87
C TYR A 303 0.68 13.23 24.07
N LYS A 304 1.61 14.15 23.79
CA LYS A 304 1.36 15.59 23.78
C LYS A 304 1.57 16.15 22.38
N TYR A 305 0.81 17.17 22.06
CA TYR A 305 0.82 17.77 20.73
C TYR A 305 0.94 19.29 20.83
N ASP A 306 1.49 19.92 19.79
CA ASP A 306 1.46 21.36 19.61
C ASP A 306 0.11 21.84 19.01
N GLN A 307 0.01 23.15 18.78
CA GLN A 307 -1.17 23.77 18.20
C GLN A 307 -1.40 23.39 16.72
N LEU A 308 -0.39 22.84 16.04
CA LEU A 308 -0.45 22.34 14.67
C LEU A 308 -0.70 20.83 14.61
N ASN A 309 -1.09 20.20 15.73
CA ASN A 309 -1.33 18.75 15.86
C ASN A 309 -0.10 17.87 15.61
N ARG A 310 1.13 18.39 15.76
CA ARG A 310 2.35 17.60 15.67
C ARG A 310 2.72 17.05 17.03
N LEU A 311 3.14 15.79 17.10
CA LEU A 311 3.56 15.13 18.34
C LEU A 311 4.82 15.80 18.90
N THR A 312 4.72 16.36 20.11
CA THR A 312 5.84 17.00 20.80
C THR A 312 6.49 16.12 21.86
N GLU A 313 5.70 15.26 22.50
CA GLU A 313 6.21 14.41 23.58
C GLU A 313 5.43 13.10 23.67
N GLN A 314 6.14 11.99 23.89
CA GLN A 314 5.58 10.68 24.18
C GLN A 314 6.37 10.02 25.31
N GLY A 315 5.68 9.34 26.21
CA GLY A 315 6.35 8.66 27.30
C GLY A 315 5.37 7.84 28.15
N LEU A 316 5.82 7.45 29.33
CA LEU A 316 5.00 6.75 30.33
C LEU A 316 4.56 7.72 31.42
N CYS A 317 3.35 7.51 31.90
CA CYS A 317 2.80 8.24 33.04
C CYS A 317 1.95 7.30 33.90
N THR A 318 1.67 7.74 35.13
CA THR A 318 0.79 7.05 36.08
C THR A 318 -0.55 7.75 36.13
N ASN A 319 -1.64 7.00 36.11
CA ASN A 319 -3.02 7.53 36.25
C ASN A 319 -3.39 8.62 35.22
N LYS A 320 -2.78 8.62 34.04
CA LYS A 320 -2.96 9.66 33.01
C LYS A 320 -2.52 11.06 33.50
N VAL A 321 -1.63 11.14 34.48
CA VAL A 321 -1.04 12.40 34.97
C VAL A 321 0.25 12.68 34.20
N THR A 322 0.29 13.80 33.48
CA THR A 322 1.41 14.16 32.57
C THR A 322 2.21 15.38 33.07
N THR A 323 1.90 15.88 34.28
CA THR A 323 2.56 17.06 34.87
C THR A 323 3.71 16.69 35.81
N SER A 324 3.74 15.45 36.29
CA SER A 324 4.78 14.95 37.20
C SER A 324 4.91 13.43 37.10
N GLY A 325 6.08 12.89 37.48
CA GLY A 325 6.30 11.44 37.55
C GLY A 325 6.27 10.76 36.17
N THR A 326 6.57 11.47 35.07
CA THR A 326 6.60 10.93 33.72
C THR A 326 8.00 10.44 33.37
N THR A 327 8.04 9.39 32.53
CA THR A 327 9.26 8.93 31.82
C THR A 327 9.13 9.26 30.36
N VAL A 328 9.88 10.24 29.87
CA VAL A 328 9.84 10.66 28.48
C VAL A 328 10.61 9.67 27.61
N HIS A 329 9.98 9.17 26.55
CA HIS A 329 10.62 8.30 25.57
C HIS A 329 11.00 9.05 24.30
N ILE A 330 10.17 9.98 23.85
CA ILE A 330 10.41 10.80 22.67
C ILE A 330 10.04 12.24 23.01
N MET A 331 10.89 13.18 22.59
CA MET A 331 10.60 14.60 22.58
C MET A 331 10.99 15.17 21.21
N ASN A 332 10.07 15.88 20.58
CA ASN A 332 10.25 16.46 19.26
C ASN A 332 10.22 17.98 19.32
N TYR A 333 11.12 18.60 18.59
CA TYR A 333 11.21 20.06 18.43
C TYR A 333 11.00 20.42 16.97
N TYR A 334 10.24 21.46 16.74
CA TYR A 334 9.84 21.88 15.40
C TYR A 334 10.17 23.35 15.14
N ASP A 335 10.25 23.75 13.90
CA ASP A 335 10.28 25.12 13.39
C ASP A 335 11.54 25.93 13.69
N SER A 336 12.21 25.68 14.80
CA SER A 336 13.35 26.51 15.26
C SER A 336 14.42 25.65 15.92
N TYR A 337 15.56 26.26 16.18
CA TYR A 337 16.70 25.64 16.87
C TYR A 337 16.92 26.26 18.25
N SER A 338 15.85 26.78 18.88
CA SER A 338 15.91 27.40 20.22
C SER A 338 16.29 26.42 21.34
N PHE A 339 16.15 25.11 21.08
CA PHE A 339 16.58 24.06 22.02
C PHE A 339 18.10 23.82 22.02
N ILE A 340 18.85 24.31 21.05
CA ILE A 340 20.33 24.20 21.02
C ILE A 340 20.90 24.97 22.21
N GLY A 341 21.84 24.33 22.92
CA GLY A 341 22.39 24.85 24.17
C GLY A 341 21.60 24.47 25.45
N THR A 342 20.44 23.79 25.28
CA THR A 342 19.68 23.24 26.42
C THR A 342 20.06 21.76 26.65
N GLN A 343 19.44 21.13 27.64
CA GLN A 343 19.72 19.77 28.08
C GLN A 343 19.87 18.82 26.89
N GLY A 344 21.02 18.17 26.81
CA GLY A 344 21.32 17.15 25.77
C GLY A 344 21.77 17.70 24.43
N PHE A 345 21.50 18.96 24.11
CA PHE A 345 21.95 19.64 22.88
C PHE A 345 23.13 20.59 23.14
N THR A 346 24.03 20.24 24.06
CA THR A 346 25.11 21.12 24.56
C THR A 346 26.47 20.86 23.91
N GLY A 347 26.62 19.80 23.10
CA GLY A 347 27.87 19.46 22.44
C GLY A 347 28.25 20.47 21.35
N SER A 348 29.56 20.64 21.09
CA SER A 348 30.09 21.56 20.06
C SER A 348 29.64 21.23 18.62
N ASN A 349 29.12 20.01 18.41
CA ASN A 349 28.59 19.59 17.12
C ASN A 349 27.20 20.16 16.81
N PHE A 350 26.43 20.53 17.86
CA PHE A 350 25.13 21.16 17.71
C PHE A 350 25.33 22.66 17.46
N SER A 351 24.66 23.18 16.47
CA SER A 351 24.70 24.59 16.12
C SER A 351 23.31 25.14 15.87
N THR A 352 23.10 26.39 16.23
CA THR A 352 21.87 27.11 15.85
C THR A 352 21.89 27.38 14.34
N ASP A 353 20.71 27.25 13.71
CA ASP A 353 20.50 27.66 12.32
C ASP A 353 19.49 28.81 12.29
N THR A 354 19.89 29.93 11.76
CA THR A 354 19.07 31.15 11.64
C THR A 354 18.49 31.33 10.22
N SER A 355 18.72 30.38 9.31
CA SER A 355 18.24 30.43 7.92
C SER A 355 16.72 30.44 7.82
N GLY A 356 16.02 29.89 8.81
CA GLY A 356 14.58 29.68 8.82
C GLY A 356 14.10 28.48 7.99
N TYR A 357 15.02 27.71 7.42
CA TYR A 357 14.68 26.54 6.58
C TYR A 357 14.11 25.36 7.37
N GLY A 358 14.29 25.34 8.69
CA GLY A 358 13.64 24.38 9.58
C GLY A 358 12.16 24.63 9.86
N LYS A 359 11.59 25.75 9.38
CA LYS A 359 10.17 26.09 9.61
C LYS A 359 9.25 25.06 8.97
N GLY A 360 8.33 24.51 9.76
CA GLY A 360 7.45 23.40 9.36
C GLY A 360 8.05 22.01 9.54
N ALA A 361 9.36 21.90 9.77
CA ALA A 361 10.08 20.63 9.87
C ALA A 361 10.41 20.23 11.31
N LEU A 362 10.72 18.94 11.52
CA LEU A 362 11.29 18.42 12.76
C LEU A 362 12.76 18.84 12.82
N THR A 363 13.10 19.76 13.71
CA THR A 363 14.45 20.32 13.84
C THR A 363 15.29 19.66 14.92
N GLY A 364 14.64 19.04 15.92
CA GLY A 364 15.32 18.30 16.98
C GLY A 364 14.48 17.16 17.51
N GLN A 365 15.15 16.15 18.05
CA GLN A 365 14.50 14.99 18.66
C GLN A 365 15.35 14.45 19.82
N MET A 366 14.70 14.07 20.89
CA MET A 366 15.26 13.20 21.92
C MET A 366 14.57 11.84 21.82
N VAL A 367 15.34 10.77 21.90
CA VAL A 367 14.84 9.39 21.98
C VAL A 367 15.52 8.72 23.18
N ALA A 368 14.73 8.14 24.08
CA ALA A 368 15.26 7.36 25.20
C ALA A 368 16.02 6.14 24.68
N GLY A 369 17.26 5.98 25.10
CA GLY A 369 18.07 4.81 24.76
C GLY A 369 17.73 3.60 25.62
N ILE A 370 18.08 2.41 25.16
CA ILE A 370 17.84 1.12 25.85
C ILE A 370 18.50 1.10 27.24
N ASN A 371 19.62 1.79 27.40
CA ASN A 371 20.39 1.85 28.66
C ASN A 371 19.98 3.06 29.53
N GLY A 372 18.86 3.72 29.26
CA GLY A 372 18.40 4.89 29.98
C GLY A 372 19.08 6.20 29.56
N ASN A 373 20.12 6.16 28.74
CA ASN A 373 20.76 7.38 28.22
C ASN A 373 20.03 7.87 26.97
N PRO A 374 19.48 9.07 26.95
CA PRO A 374 18.79 9.60 25.78
C PRO A 374 19.78 9.93 24.67
N VAL A 375 19.35 9.68 23.43
CA VAL A 375 20.02 10.12 22.21
C VAL A 375 19.34 11.39 21.71
N TRP A 376 20.13 12.44 21.53
CA TRP A 376 19.67 13.73 21.09
C TRP A 376 20.10 13.95 19.64
N LYS A 377 19.18 14.42 18.79
CA LYS A 377 19.39 14.58 17.35
C LYS A 377 18.95 15.98 16.91
N ALA A 378 19.76 16.63 16.08
CA ALA A 378 19.39 17.87 15.41
C ALA A 378 19.44 17.66 13.88
N PHE A 379 18.43 18.17 13.17
CA PHE A 379 18.24 18.03 11.74
C PHE A 379 18.27 19.41 11.10
N TYR A 380 19.06 19.58 10.05
CA TYR A 380 19.26 20.85 9.35
C TYR A 380 18.80 20.73 7.90
N TYR A 381 18.17 21.77 7.39
CA TYR A 381 17.50 21.75 6.11
C TYR A 381 18.02 22.83 5.17
N ASP A 382 17.91 22.57 3.86
CA ASP A 382 18.12 23.58 2.83
C ASP A 382 16.84 24.34 2.49
N ILE A 383 16.94 25.36 1.60
CA ILE A 383 15.80 26.17 1.13
C ILE A 383 14.68 25.35 0.47
N ARG A 384 14.97 24.11 0.06
CA ARG A 384 13.98 23.19 -0.55
C ARG A 384 13.37 22.23 0.46
N GLY A 385 13.68 22.38 1.76
CA GLY A 385 13.21 21.52 2.84
C GLY A 385 13.86 20.12 2.86
N ARG A 386 15.00 19.94 2.18
CA ARG A 386 15.75 18.67 2.20
C ARG A 386 16.71 18.67 3.39
N GLU A 387 16.76 17.57 4.15
CA GLU A 387 17.76 17.38 5.21
C GLU A 387 19.18 17.38 4.59
N VAL A 388 20.01 18.28 5.04
CA VAL A 388 21.40 18.44 4.58
C VAL A 388 22.43 18.08 5.63
N LYS A 389 22.03 18.06 6.90
CA LYS A 389 22.91 17.69 8.02
C LYS A 389 22.08 17.09 9.14
N ARG A 390 22.60 16.03 9.76
CA ARG A 390 22.12 15.46 11.01
C ARG A 390 23.27 15.40 12.00
N VAL A 391 22.97 15.76 13.24
CA VAL A 391 23.91 15.66 14.38
C VAL A 391 23.27 14.83 15.45
N GLU A 392 24.00 13.91 16.03
CA GLU A 392 23.54 13.09 17.15
C GLU A 392 24.50 13.25 18.33
N SER A 393 23.97 13.16 19.56
CA SER A 393 24.80 13.04 20.76
C SER A 393 25.45 11.67 20.79
N ASN A 394 26.67 11.62 21.22
CA ASN A 394 27.38 10.36 21.48
C ASN A 394 26.90 9.72 22.78
#